data_cf748f333b021300808d8e07df89bc1b
#
_entry.id   cf748f333b021300808d8e07df89bc1b
#
_cell.length_a   1.000
_cell.length_b   1.000
_cell.length_c   1.000
_cell.angle_alpha   90.00
_cell.angle_beta   90.00
_cell.angle_gamma   90.00
#
_symmetry.space_group_name_H-M   'P 1'
#
loop_
_entity.id
_entity.type
_entity.pdbx_description
1 polymer ?
#
loop_
_entity_poly.entity_id
_entity_poly.type
_entity_poly.pdbx_seq_one_letter_code
_entity_poly.pdbx_strand_id
1 'polypeptide(L)'
;MEEKNMNELLKKAEVLIEALPYIQRFNRKIIVVKYGGSAMVDEELKQHVIQDVTLLKLVGFKPIIVHGGGKEISRWVEKAGMEPEFVNGLRKTDEATMEIAEMVLNLSLIHI
;
A
#
# COMPACT_ATOMS: atom_id res chain seq x y z
N MET A 1 16.38 -7.05 35.65
CA MET A 1 16.57 -6.54 34.27
C MET A 1 16.63 -7.67 33.23
N GLU A 2 17.33 -8.76 33.51
CA GLU A 2 17.43 -9.93 32.61
C GLU A 2 16.13 -10.72 32.44
N GLU A 3 15.38 -10.97 33.52
CA GLU A 3 14.08 -11.67 33.43
C GLU A 3 13.03 -10.94 32.58
N LYS A 4 12.99 -9.60 32.65
CA LYS A 4 12.06 -8.79 31.84
C LYS A 4 12.41 -8.90 30.34
N ASN A 5 13.71 -8.91 30.03
CA ASN A 5 14.19 -9.09 28.66
C ASN A 5 13.89 -10.50 28.13
N MET A 6 14.06 -11.52 28.97
CA MET A 6 13.75 -12.91 28.62
C MET A 6 12.26 -13.09 28.32
N ASN A 7 11.36 -12.52 29.14
CA ASN A 7 9.91 -12.59 28.92
C ASN A 7 9.48 -11.88 27.62
N GLU A 8 10.13 -10.77 27.27
CA GLU A 8 9.87 -10.11 25.99
C GLU A 8 10.32 -10.94 24.79
N LEU A 9 11.45 -11.62 24.90
CA LEU A 9 11.95 -12.51 23.87
C LEU A 9 11.05 -13.75 23.67
N LEU A 10 10.57 -14.32 24.77
CA LEU A 10 9.62 -15.45 24.74
C LEU A 10 8.31 -15.05 24.06
N LYS A 11 7.74 -13.88 24.38
CA LYS A 11 6.54 -13.36 23.73
C LYS A 11 6.73 -13.18 22.22
N LYS A 12 7.88 -12.68 21.79
CA LYS A 12 8.18 -12.55 20.35
C LYS A 12 8.26 -13.92 19.67
N ALA A 13 8.86 -14.92 20.34
CA ALA A 13 8.91 -16.28 19.84
C ALA A 13 7.51 -16.92 19.72
N GLU A 14 6.65 -16.71 20.73
CA GLU A 14 5.26 -17.17 20.72
C GLU A 14 4.47 -16.60 19.55
N VAL A 15 4.59 -15.29 19.26
CA VAL A 15 3.93 -14.64 18.12
C VAL A 15 4.39 -15.27 16.78
N LEU A 16 5.69 -15.57 16.64
CA LEU A 16 6.21 -16.22 15.44
C LEU A 16 5.68 -17.65 15.28
N ILE A 17 5.58 -18.41 16.37
CA ILE A 17 5.01 -19.78 16.37
C ILE A 17 3.52 -19.71 16.01
N GLU A 18 2.78 -18.77 16.55
CA GLU A 18 1.37 -18.55 16.22
C GLU A 18 1.17 -18.19 14.74
N ALA A 19 2.08 -17.43 14.16
CA ALA A 19 2.03 -17.04 12.74
C ALA A 19 2.33 -18.20 11.78
N LEU A 20 3.07 -19.24 12.22
CA LEU A 20 3.57 -20.30 11.37
C LEU A 20 2.48 -21.07 10.57
N PRO A 21 1.34 -21.47 11.15
CA PRO A 21 0.27 -22.12 10.39
C PRO A 21 -0.30 -21.25 9.26
N TYR A 22 -0.37 -19.93 9.47
CA TYR A 22 -0.82 -18.97 8.45
C TYR A 22 0.20 -18.84 7.33
N ILE A 23 1.49 -18.75 7.68
CA ILE A 23 2.58 -18.71 6.70
C ILE A 23 2.55 -19.96 5.84
N GLN A 24 2.41 -21.14 6.42
CA GLN A 24 2.32 -22.43 5.71
C GLN A 24 1.09 -22.49 4.79
N ARG A 25 -0.08 -22.08 5.31
CA ARG A 25 -1.35 -22.10 4.56
C ARG A 25 -1.34 -21.20 3.34
N PHE A 26 -0.72 -20.02 3.46
CA PHE A 26 -0.72 -18.99 2.42
C PHE A 26 0.57 -18.94 1.60
N ASN A 27 1.55 -19.79 1.90
CA ASN A 27 2.77 -19.89 1.12
C ASN A 27 2.46 -20.14 -0.37
N ARG A 28 3.09 -19.39 -1.25
CA ARG A 28 2.90 -19.37 -2.71
C ARG A 28 1.50 -18.95 -3.18
N LYS A 29 0.60 -18.55 -2.28
CA LYS A 29 -0.71 -18.01 -2.65
C LYS A 29 -0.59 -16.56 -3.10
N ILE A 30 -1.46 -16.19 -4.03
CA ILE A 30 -1.61 -14.80 -4.45
C ILE A 30 -2.49 -14.09 -3.40
N ILE A 31 -1.99 -12.97 -2.91
CA ILE A 31 -2.72 -12.11 -1.97
C ILE A 31 -2.83 -10.73 -2.60
N VAL A 32 -4.06 -10.26 -2.75
CA VAL A 32 -4.33 -8.92 -3.26
C VAL A 32 -4.40 -7.95 -2.10
N VAL A 33 -3.50 -6.97 -2.09
CA VAL A 33 -3.44 -5.89 -1.10
C VAL A 33 -3.96 -4.62 -1.74
N LYS A 34 -5.12 -4.14 -1.28
CA LYS A 34 -5.64 -2.84 -1.70
C LYS A 34 -4.95 -1.73 -0.91
N TYR A 35 -4.23 -0.87 -1.61
CA TYR A 35 -3.52 0.27 -1.06
C TYR A 35 -4.13 1.58 -1.54
N GLY A 36 -4.58 2.43 -0.62
CA GLY A 36 -5.23 3.67 -1.02
C GLY A 36 -5.71 4.53 0.15
N GLY A 37 -6.44 5.59 -0.14
CA GLY A 37 -6.99 6.49 0.86
C GLY A 37 -5.93 7.23 1.67
N SER A 38 -6.09 7.25 3.00
CA SER A 38 -5.17 7.92 3.93
C SER A 38 -3.76 7.34 3.91
N ALA A 39 -3.61 6.04 3.71
CA ALA A 39 -2.31 5.38 3.68
C ALA A 39 -1.42 5.82 2.51
N MET A 40 -2.00 6.41 1.45
CA MET A 40 -1.22 6.97 0.34
C MET A 40 -0.69 8.39 0.61
N VAL A 41 -1.26 9.09 1.59
CA VAL A 41 -0.97 10.50 1.88
C VAL A 41 -0.03 10.63 3.07
N ASP A 42 -0.12 9.66 3.99
CA ASP A 42 0.70 9.60 5.19
C ASP A 42 1.98 8.81 4.89
N GLU A 43 3.12 9.48 4.99
CA GLU A 43 4.42 8.89 4.65
C GLU A 43 4.84 7.77 5.63
N GLU A 44 4.45 7.88 6.91
CA GLU A 44 4.74 6.85 7.91
C GLU A 44 3.92 5.59 7.64
N LEU A 45 2.62 5.74 7.37
CA LEU A 45 1.75 4.62 6.98
C LEU A 45 2.21 3.97 5.68
N LYS A 46 2.67 4.76 4.72
CA LYS A 46 3.23 4.26 3.46
C LYS A 46 4.45 3.36 3.70
N GLN A 47 5.38 3.79 4.54
CA GLN A 47 6.56 2.99 4.88
C GLN A 47 6.18 1.68 5.58
N HIS A 48 5.22 1.71 6.50
CA HIS A 48 4.72 0.50 7.17
C HIS A 48 4.09 -0.48 6.17
N VAL A 49 3.24 -0.01 5.25
CA VAL A 49 2.65 -0.87 4.21
C VAL A 49 3.73 -1.51 3.33
N ILE A 50 4.76 -0.74 2.95
CA ILE A 50 5.88 -1.28 2.15
C ILE A 50 6.63 -2.37 2.92
N GLN A 51 6.90 -2.16 4.21
CA GLN A 51 7.57 -3.14 5.08
C GLN A 51 6.73 -4.41 5.21
N ASP A 52 5.42 -4.28 5.46
CA ASP A 52 4.50 -5.41 5.61
C ASP A 52 4.40 -6.23 4.32
N VAL A 53 4.25 -5.57 3.17
CA VAL A 53 4.20 -6.26 1.87
C VAL A 53 5.52 -6.94 1.53
N THR A 54 6.64 -6.30 1.89
CA THR A 54 7.97 -6.89 1.74
C THR A 54 8.11 -8.15 2.61
N LEU A 55 7.67 -8.09 3.86
CA LEU A 55 7.64 -9.24 4.76
C LEU A 55 6.80 -10.38 4.18
N LEU A 56 5.58 -10.10 3.71
CA LEU A 56 4.72 -11.09 3.07
C LEU A 56 5.43 -11.76 1.88
N LYS A 57 6.14 -10.98 1.06
CA LYS A 57 6.92 -11.51 -0.06
C LYS A 57 8.05 -12.41 0.41
N LEU A 58 8.80 -12.00 1.44
CA LEU A 58 9.94 -12.76 1.98
C LEU A 58 9.51 -14.09 2.60
N VAL A 59 8.35 -14.14 3.27
CA VAL A 59 7.82 -15.39 3.84
C VAL A 59 7.13 -16.30 2.83
N GLY A 60 7.17 -15.95 1.54
CA GLY A 60 6.78 -16.83 0.43
C GLY A 60 5.41 -16.57 -0.17
N PHE A 61 4.71 -15.51 0.23
CA PHE A 61 3.47 -15.09 -0.42
C PHE A 61 3.75 -14.42 -1.77
N LYS A 62 2.71 -14.31 -2.61
CA LYS A 62 2.76 -13.57 -3.88
C LYS A 62 1.84 -12.35 -3.79
N PRO A 63 2.28 -11.25 -3.15
CA PRO A 63 1.46 -10.06 -3.01
C PRO A 63 1.30 -9.33 -4.35
N ILE A 64 0.06 -8.92 -4.64
CA ILE A 64 -0.29 -8.02 -5.73
C ILE A 64 -0.87 -6.76 -5.08
N ILE A 65 -0.24 -5.61 -5.32
CA ILE A 65 -0.73 -4.34 -4.81
C ILE A 65 -1.69 -3.73 -5.83
N VAL A 66 -2.90 -3.42 -5.38
CA VAL A 66 -3.88 -2.66 -6.15
C VAL A 66 -4.03 -1.31 -5.49
N HIS A 67 -3.66 -0.25 -6.19
CA HIS A 67 -3.69 1.10 -5.67
C HIS A 67 -4.54 2.03 -6.52
N GLY A 68 -5.09 3.07 -5.87
CA GLY A 68 -5.70 4.21 -6.53
C GLY A 68 -4.69 5.36 -6.66
N GLY A 69 -5.18 6.52 -7.03
CA GLY A 69 -4.36 7.73 -7.18
C GLY A 69 -5.18 9.00 -7.23
N GLY A 70 -6.46 8.95 -6.80
CA GLY A 70 -7.38 10.07 -6.97
C GLY A 70 -6.88 11.41 -6.42
N LYS A 71 -6.26 11.41 -5.24
CA LYS A 71 -5.69 12.63 -4.63
C LYS A 71 -4.46 13.13 -5.40
N GLU A 72 -3.57 12.23 -5.80
CA GLU A 72 -2.41 12.58 -6.61
C GLU A 72 -2.81 13.11 -7.98
N ILE A 73 -3.79 12.47 -8.63
CA ILE A 73 -4.34 12.95 -9.90
C ILE A 73 -4.90 14.37 -9.73
N SER A 74 -5.70 14.64 -8.68
CA SER A 74 -6.21 15.99 -8.40
C SER A 74 -5.08 17.01 -8.24
N ARG A 75 -4.07 16.67 -7.44
CA ARG A 75 -2.91 17.53 -7.23
C ARG A 75 -2.16 17.89 -8.52
N TRP A 76 -2.00 16.92 -9.42
CA TRP A 76 -1.32 17.16 -10.68
C TRP A 76 -2.20 17.89 -11.70
N VAL A 77 -3.51 17.65 -11.70
CA VAL A 77 -4.49 18.44 -12.50
C VAL A 77 -4.44 19.91 -12.09
N GLU A 78 -4.45 20.20 -10.78
CA GLU A 78 -4.30 21.57 -10.24
C GLU A 78 -2.95 22.19 -10.61
N LYS A 79 -1.84 21.44 -10.51
CA LYS A 79 -0.51 21.92 -10.93
C LYS A 79 -0.42 22.22 -12.42
N ALA A 80 -1.19 21.52 -13.25
CA ALA A 80 -1.29 21.80 -14.68
C ALA A 80 -2.20 23.00 -14.99
N GLY A 81 -2.73 23.68 -13.96
CA GLY A 81 -3.59 24.86 -14.12
C GLY A 81 -5.04 24.52 -14.46
N MET A 82 -5.46 23.28 -14.23
CA MET A 82 -6.83 22.83 -14.44
C MET A 82 -7.53 22.58 -13.09
N GLU A 83 -8.87 22.62 -13.09
CA GLU A 83 -9.66 22.32 -11.90
C GLU A 83 -10.20 20.89 -11.97
N PRO A 84 -10.00 20.05 -10.92
CA PRO A 84 -10.56 18.71 -10.88
C PRO A 84 -12.07 18.78 -10.64
N GLU A 85 -12.87 18.33 -11.62
CA GLU A 85 -14.33 18.29 -11.54
C GLU A 85 -14.82 16.91 -11.11
N PHE A 86 -15.89 16.90 -10.29
CA PHE A 86 -16.55 15.67 -9.84
C PHE A 86 -18.07 15.76 -10.02
N VAL A 87 -18.67 14.69 -10.49
CA VAL A 87 -20.11 14.54 -10.61
C VAL A 87 -20.52 13.27 -9.87
N ASN A 88 -21.38 13.39 -8.86
CA ASN A 88 -21.81 12.27 -8.00
C ASN A 88 -20.64 11.43 -7.42
N GLY A 89 -19.52 12.09 -7.04
CA GLY A 89 -18.36 11.42 -6.51
C GLY A 89 -17.43 10.78 -7.56
N LEU A 90 -17.80 10.81 -8.83
CA LEU A 90 -17.00 10.35 -9.96
C LEU A 90 -16.27 11.54 -10.60
N ARG A 91 -14.98 11.37 -10.90
CA ARG A 91 -14.20 12.40 -11.59
C ARG A 91 -14.71 12.54 -13.03
N LYS A 92 -15.03 13.78 -13.42
CA LYS A 92 -15.21 14.11 -14.83
C LYS A 92 -13.82 14.14 -15.48
N THR A 93 -13.58 13.23 -16.39
CA THR A 93 -12.26 13.01 -16.98
C THR A 93 -12.34 13.30 -18.47
N ASP A 94 -11.89 14.49 -18.85
CA ASP A 94 -11.66 14.86 -20.25
C ASP A 94 -10.30 14.31 -20.72
N GLU A 95 -9.95 14.55 -21.97
CA GLU A 95 -8.75 14.02 -22.60
C GLU A 95 -7.47 14.48 -21.85
N ALA A 96 -7.36 15.77 -21.53
CA ALA A 96 -6.24 16.32 -20.79
C ALA A 96 -6.12 15.77 -19.36
N THR A 97 -7.23 15.61 -18.67
CA THR A 97 -7.27 14.98 -17.33
C THR A 97 -6.90 13.49 -17.43
N MET A 98 -7.28 12.81 -18.52
CA MET A 98 -6.93 11.40 -18.73
C MET A 98 -5.42 11.23 -18.91
N GLU A 99 -4.77 12.07 -19.69
CA GLU A 99 -3.30 12.05 -19.88
C GLU A 99 -2.58 12.22 -18.53
N ILE A 100 -3.03 13.17 -17.70
CA ILE A 100 -2.47 13.37 -16.36
C ILE A 100 -2.72 12.15 -15.48
N ALA A 101 -3.93 11.60 -15.50
CA ALA A 101 -4.26 10.41 -14.70
C ALA A 101 -3.40 9.21 -15.09
N GLU A 102 -3.22 8.96 -16.37
CA GLU A 102 -2.37 7.89 -16.90
C GLU A 102 -0.91 8.08 -16.48
N MET A 103 -0.37 9.29 -16.63
CA MET A 103 0.98 9.64 -16.19
C MET A 103 1.16 9.41 -14.68
N VAL A 104 0.25 9.90 -13.85
CA VAL A 104 0.33 9.78 -12.40
C VAL A 104 0.25 8.32 -11.94
N LEU A 105 -0.68 7.54 -12.48
CA LEU A 105 -0.85 6.15 -12.11
C LEU A 105 0.35 5.29 -12.53
N ASN A 106 0.91 5.53 -13.69
CA ASN A 106 2.09 4.80 -14.16
C ASN A 106 3.36 5.17 -13.37
N LEU A 107 3.58 6.45 -13.09
CA LEU A 107 4.74 6.91 -12.31
C LEU A 107 4.70 6.43 -10.86
N SER A 108 3.53 6.28 -10.25
CA SER A 108 3.43 5.78 -8.87
C SER A 108 3.93 4.34 -8.73
N LEU A 109 3.86 3.54 -9.79
CA LEU A 109 4.39 2.18 -9.82
C LEU A 109 5.92 2.11 -9.82
N ILE A 110 6.59 3.15 -10.30
CA ILE A 110 8.06 3.21 -10.34
C ILE A 110 8.63 3.50 -8.94
N HIS A 111 7.86 4.14 -8.06
CA HIS A 111 8.28 4.53 -6.73
C HIS A 111 7.86 3.55 -5.62
N ILE A 112 7.16 2.50 -5.97
CA ILE A 112 6.81 1.39 -5.06
C ILE A 112 7.80 0.24 -5.26
#